data_929a887b653af56fe2912a38bc9cd572
#
_entry.id   929a887b653af56fe2912a38bc9cd572
#
_cell.length_a   1.000
_cell.length_b   1.000
_cell.length_c   1.000
_cell.angle_alpha   90.00
_cell.angle_beta   90.00
_cell.angle_gamma   90.00
#
_symmetry.space_group_name_H-M   'P 1'
#
loop_
_entity.id
_entity.type
_entity.pdbx_description
1 polymer ?
#
loop_
_entity_poly.entity_id
_entity_poly.type
_entity_poly.pdbx_seq_one_letter_code
_entity_poly.pdbx_strand_id
1 'polypeptide(L)'
;MMQGTAYILVRSVVPNPDDRRAFDHWYETDHMPLLISKFPEVRNAWRFWSMVDPSVHYSFGEFDDMNALRAAALSDAFKFVLADYDRN
;
A
#
# COMPACT_ATOMS: atom_id res chain seq x y z
N MET A 1 -5.86 -25.64 5.76
CA MET A 1 -5.97 -24.22 5.52
C MET A 1 -4.65 -23.51 5.84
N MET A 2 -4.34 -22.55 5.03
CA MET A 2 -3.13 -21.80 5.27
C MET A 2 -3.22 -20.96 6.51
N GLN A 3 -2.22 -21.08 7.33
CA GLN A 3 -2.11 -20.33 8.54
C GLN A 3 -1.66 -18.94 8.24
N GLY A 4 -2.49 -18.05 8.50
CA GLY A 4 -2.08 -16.77 8.88
C GLY A 4 -1.45 -15.81 7.91
N THR A 5 -1.28 -16.11 6.64
CA THR A 5 -0.87 -15.05 5.72
C THR A 5 -1.86 -13.90 5.80
N ALA A 6 -1.37 -12.69 6.03
CA ALA A 6 -2.22 -11.53 6.20
C ALA A 6 -1.84 -10.45 5.20
N TYR A 7 -2.82 -9.67 4.77
CA TYR A 7 -2.61 -8.62 3.79
C TYR A 7 -3.18 -7.31 4.28
N ILE A 8 -2.47 -6.22 4.01
CA ILE A 8 -3.07 -4.90 4.07
C ILE A 8 -3.42 -4.48 2.65
N LEU A 9 -4.65 -4.02 2.46
CA LEU A 9 -5.16 -3.60 1.16
C LEU A 9 -5.51 -2.12 1.24
N VAL A 10 -4.97 -1.34 0.31
CA VAL A 10 -5.28 0.09 0.21
C VAL A 10 -5.98 0.32 -1.11
N ARG A 11 -7.19 0.86 -1.04
CA ARG A 11 -7.98 1.24 -2.21
C ARG A 11 -7.95 2.75 -2.34
N SER A 12 -7.48 3.23 -3.48
CA SER A 12 -7.40 4.66 -3.77
C SER A 12 -8.24 4.99 -4.98
N VAL A 13 -8.93 6.12 -4.96
CA VAL A 13 -9.73 6.56 -6.11
C VAL A 13 -9.11 7.84 -6.65
N VAL A 14 -8.78 7.82 -7.95
CA VAL A 14 -8.21 8.96 -8.67
C VAL A 14 -9.15 9.26 -9.83
N PRO A 15 -10.20 10.08 -9.57
CA PRO A 15 -11.28 10.27 -10.56
C PRO A 15 -10.83 10.94 -11.85
N ASN A 16 -9.92 11.91 -11.75
CA ASN A 16 -9.47 12.64 -12.92
C ASN A 16 -8.39 11.83 -13.66
N PRO A 17 -8.63 11.43 -14.92
CA PRO A 17 -7.64 10.66 -15.68
C PRO A 17 -6.28 11.36 -15.78
N ASP A 18 -6.28 12.69 -15.78
CA ASP A 18 -5.04 13.46 -15.93
C ASP A 18 -4.13 13.32 -14.70
N ASP A 19 -4.70 12.98 -13.55
CA ASP A 19 -3.94 12.82 -12.31
C ASP A 19 -3.34 11.43 -12.15
N ARG A 20 -3.82 10.45 -12.92
CA ARG A 20 -3.44 9.05 -12.71
C ARG A 20 -1.97 8.78 -13.00
N ARG A 21 -1.41 9.47 -13.99
CA ARG A 21 -0.01 9.28 -14.35
C ARG A 21 0.92 9.76 -13.25
N ALA A 22 0.62 10.93 -12.68
CA ALA A 22 1.41 11.47 -11.58
C ALA A 22 1.27 10.61 -10.33
N PHE A 23 0.05 10.13 -10.04
CA PHE A 23 -0.20 9.23 -8.92
C PHE A 23 0.58 7.93 -9.09
N ASP A 24 0.54 7.35 -10.28
CA ASP A 24 1.22 6.11 -10.60
C ASP A 24 2.74 6.25 -10.41
N HIS A 25 3.30 7.33 -10.91
CA HIS A 25 4.72 7.62 -10.78
C HIS A 25 5.13 7.78 -9.30
N TRP A 26 4.38 8.60 -8.56
CA TRP A 26 4.66 8.81 -7.13
C TRP A 26 4.57 7.52 -6.34
N TYR A 27 3.54 6.72 -6.58
CA TYR A 27 3.35 5.47 -5.86
C TYR A 27 4.52 4.51 -6.10
N GLU A 28 4.96 4.42 -7.33
CA GLU A 28 6.04 3.52 -7.72
C GLU A 28 7.40 3.98 -7.20
N THR A 29 7.69 5.28 -7.33
CA THR A 29 9.04 5.79 -7.06
C THR A 29 9.25 6.22 -5.61
N ASP A 30 8.18 6.64 -4.93
CA ASP A 30 8.31 7.24 -3.60
C ASP A 30 7.58 6.42 -2.52
N HIS A 31 6.29 6.19 -2.70
CA HIS A 31 5.45 5.63 -1.63
C HIS A 31 5.73 4.15 -1.37
N MET A 32 5.80 3.32 -2.41
CA MET A 32 6.07 1.89 -2.21
C MET A 32 7.45 1.62 -1.64
N PRO A 33 8.53 2.27 -2.15
CA PRO A 33 9.84 2.12 -1.53
C PRO A 33 9.87 2.57 -0.07
N LEU A 34 9.16 3.65 0.26
CA LEU A 34 9.05 4.12 1.64
C LEU A 34 8.39 3.06 2.53
N LEU A 35 7.26 2.52 2.07
CA LEU A 35 6.53 1.49 2.79
C LEU A 35 7.42 0.27 3.05
N ILE A 36 8.12 -0.19 2.02
CA ILE A 36 9.01 -1.36 2.14
C ILE A 36 10.15 -1.08 3.12
N SER A 37 10.72 0.14 3.07
CA SER A 37 11.81 0.51 3.97
C SER A 37 11.39 0.60 5.42
N LYS A 38 10.14 1.00 5.68
CA LYS A 38 9.63 1.16 7.04
C LYS A 38 9.10 -0.12 7.65
N PHE A 39 8.75 -1.10 6.82
CA PHE A 39 8.18 -2.36 7.27
C PHE A 39 8.97 -3.53 6.72
N PRO A 40 10.11 -3.88 7.37
CA PRO A 40 10.90 -5.05 6.92
C PRO A 40 10.11 -6.36 7.01
N GLU A 41 8.99 -6.37 7.78
CA GLU A 41 8.11 -7.53 7.89
C GLU A 41 7.28 -7.77 6.64
N VAL A 42 7.17 -6.79 5.73
CA VAL A 42 6.45 -6.96 4.48
C VAL A 42 7.23 -7.92 3.58
N ARG A 43 6.61 -9.04 3.24
CA ARG A 43 7.24 -10.05 2.40
C ARG A 43 7.15 -9.70 0.93
N ASN A 44 6.00 -9.20 0.52
CA ASN A 44 5.72 -8.81 -0.85
C ASN A 44 4.80 -7.61 -0.87
N ALA A 45 4.89 -6.82 -1.93
CA ALA A 45 4.00 -5.69 -2.13
C ALA A 45 3.67 -5.61 -3.62
N TRP A 46 2.40 -5.34 -3.90
CA TRP A 46 1.89 -5.22 -5.27
C TRP A 46 1.00 -4.01 -5.38
N ARG A 47 0.87 -3.52 -6.60
CA ARG A 47 -0.08 -2.45 -6.91
C ARG A 47 -0.62 -2.64 -8.33
N PHE A 48 -1.86 -2.22 -8.53
CA PHE A 48 -2.46 -2.28 -9.85
C PHE A 48 -3.69 -1.38 -9.94
N TRP A 49 -4.04 -1.04 -11.18
CA TRP A 49 -5.29 -0.34 -11.46
C TRP A 49 -6.38 -1.36 -11.78
N SER A 50 -7.61 -1.04 -11.39
CA SER A 50 -8.76 -1.89 -11.71
C SER A 50 -9.06 -1.83 -13.21
N MET A 51 -9.30 -2.98 -13.82
CA MET A 51 -9.75 -3.04 -15.20
C MET A 51 -11.23 -2.64 -15.30
N VAL A 52 -12.00 -2.92 -14.27
CA VAL A 52 -13.43 -2.64 -14.26
C VAL A 52 -13.70 -1.15 -14.07
N ASP A 53 -12.94 -0.52 -13.19
CA ASP A 53 -13.05 0.93 -12.92
C ASP A 53 -11.66 1.54 -12.95
N PRO A 54 -11.26 2.16 -14.07
CA PRO A 54 -9.90 2.68 -14.20
C PRO A 54 -9.51 3.79 -13.22
N SER A 55 -10.48 4.35 -12.49
CA SER A 55 -10.18 5.34 -11.46
C SER A 55 -9.68 4.72 -10.17
N VAL A 56 -9.81 3.41 -10.01
CA VAL A 56 -9.50 2.70 -8.77
C VAL A 56 -8.14 2.05 -8.85
N HIS A 57 -7.32 2.35 -7.86
CA HIS A 57 -6.00 1.77 -7.68
C HIS A 57 -5.98 0.94 -6.40
N TYR A 58 -5.34 -0.22 -6.46
CA TYR A 58 -5.14 -1.08 -5.30
C TYR A 58 -3.67 -1.28 -5.04
N SER A 59 -3.30 -1.31 -3.76
CA SER A 59 -2.00 -1.80 -3.36
C SER A 59 -2.16 -2.81 -2.23
N PHE A 60 -1.29 -3.81 -2.23
CA PHE A 60 -1.29 -4.89 -1.25
C PHE A 60 0.06 -4.98 -0.60
N GLY A 61 0.07 -5.18 0.73
CA GLY A 61 1.27 -5.59 1.43
C GLY A 61 1.01 -6.93 2.11
N GLU A 62 1.91 -7.88 1.92
CA GLU A 62 1.79 -9.23 2.47
C GLU A 62 2.67 -9.37 3.71
N PHE A 63 2.08 -9.89 4.79
CA PHE A 63 2.77 -10.19 6.04
C PHE A 63 2.68 -11.68 6.34
N ASP A 64 3.63 -12.19 7.13
CA ASP A 64 3.66 -13.60 7.50
C ASP A 64 2.37 -14.06 8.15
N ASP A 65 1.84 -13.23 9.07
CA ASP A 65 0.63 -13.57 9.80
C ASP A 65 -0.03 -12.30 10.32
N MET A 66 -1.15 -12.48 10.98
CA MET A 66 -1.94 -11.37 11.52
C MET A 66 -1.22 -10.64 12.64
N ASN A 67 -0.38 -11.33 13.40
CA ASN A 67 0.39 -10.70 14.47
C ASN A 67 1.40 -9.70 13.90
N ALA A 68 2.10 -10.10 12.84
CA ALA A 68 3.04 -9.20 12.17
C ALA A 68 2.33 -7.99 11.58
N LEU A 69 1.17 -8.20 10.96
CA LEU A 69 0.37 -7.11 10.42
C LEU A 69 -0.09 -6.15 11.51
N ARG A 70 -0.59 -6.67 12.63
CA ARG A 70 -1.04 -5.82 13.73
C ARG A 70 0.09 -5.00 14.33
N ALA A 71 1.24 -5.62 14.50
CA ALA A 71 2.42 -4.91 15.03
C ALA A 71 2.80 -3.76 14.12
N ALA A 72 2.81 -3.99 12.80
CA ALA A 72 3.09 -2.94 11.82
C ALA A 72 2.04 -1.84 11.87
N ALA A 73 0.77 -2.20 11.92
CA ALA A 73 -0.34 -1.24 11.91
C ALA A 73 -0.37 -0.35 13.15
N LEU A 74 0.13 -0.84 14.28
CA LEU A 74 0.17 -0.08 15.54
C LEU A 74 1.47 0.70 15.71
N SER A 75 2.40 0.60 14.77
CA SER A 75 3.71 1.22 14.90
C SER A 75 3.68 2.70 14.50
N ASP A 76 4.69 3.45 14.95
CA ASP A 76 4.89 4.83 14.50
C ASP A 76 5.25 4.89 13.03
N ALA A 77 5.91 3.85 12.52
CA ALA A 77 6.23 3.75 11.09
C ALA A 77 4.96 3.75 10.25
N PHE A 78 3.90 3.09 10.69
CA PHE A 78 2.62 3.10 9.97
C PHE A 78 2.04 4.51 9.90
N LYS A 79 2.09 5.25 11.00
CA LYS A 79 1.61 6.64 11.04
C LYS A 79 2.39 7.51 10.06
N PHE A 80 3.69 7.29 9.96
CA PHE A 80 4.56 8.03 9.04
C PHE A 80 4.16 7.76 7.58
N VAL A 81 3.98 6.49 7.23
CA VAL A 81 3.61 6.09 5.87
C VAL A 81 2.23 6.61 5.52
N LEU A 82 1.29 6.57 6.47
CA LEU A 82 -0.06 7.08 6.26
C LEU A 82 -0.04 8.59 6.02
N ALA A 83 0.77 9.32 6.76
CA ALA A 83 0.91 10.76 6.57
C ALA A 83 1.51 11.10 5.20
N ASP A 84 2.47 10.29 4.73
CA ASP A 84 3.03 10.46 3.39
C ASP A 84 1.96 10.26 2.32
N TYR A 85 1.11 9.25 2.49
CA TYR A 85 -0.01 9.00 1.59
C TYR A 85 -0.97 10.18 1.56
N ASP A 86 -1.33 10.71 2.72
CA ASP A 86 -2.30 11.80 2.83
C ASP A 86 -1.80 13.12 2.21
N ARG A 87 -0.48 13.33 2.19
CA ARG A 87 0.09 14.55 1.58
C ARG A 87 0.01 14.54 0.06
N ASN A 88 -0.16 13.39 -0.50
CA ASN A 88 -0.17 13.20 -1.95
C ASN A 88 -1.52 12.68 -2.41
#